data_2a765dd569178a8e7a4dbc5a3722e53e
#
_entry.id   2a765dd569178a8e7a4dbc5a3722e53e
#
_cell.length_a   1.000
_cell.length_b   1.000
_cell.length_c   1.000
_cell.angle_alpha   90.00
_cell.angle_beta   90.00
_cell.angle_gamma   90.00
#
_symmetry.space_group_name_H-M   'P 1'
#
loop_
_entity.id
_entity.type
_entity.pdbx_description
1 polymer ?
#
loop_
_entity_poly.entity_id
_entity_poly.type
_entity_poly.pdbx_seq_one_letter_code
_entity_poly.pdbx_strand_id
1 'polypeptide(L)'
;AGTSSRIENYLGFPSGVSGDELASRALKQAERLGAEILVTRSVARIDLEAREVLLDGDEAVKARTVILATGVTWRRLTVDGFDRLIGKGIYYGAARREADATHGLHIHLIGAGNSAGQAALFFANHARSVTLVVRGDSLDKSMSNYLIEQVRGQANIVVRLRSEIRAVHGEGHLAAIDIEDLNTRARSRHDCGGLFVFIGADADTDWLPPEIARDARGYVLTGDDVVRAGRWREDRDPTLNEASLPGVFACGDVRLRPVNRVESAVGEGRMAIELVHQFL
;
A
#
# COMPACT_ATOMS: atom_id res chain seq x y z
N ALA A 1 -1.76 7.74 -2.10
CA ALA A 1 -3.09 8.38 -2.01
C ALA A 1 -3.38 9.28 -3.20
N GLY A 2 -2.42 10.10 -3.66
CA GLY A 2 -2.61 11.06 -4.77
C GLY A 2 -3.18 10.45 -6.06
N THR A 3 -2.88 9.20 -6.36
CA THR A 3 -3.38 8.51 -7.56
C THR A 3 -4.79 7.92 -7.41
N SER A 4 -5.40 8.00 -6.22
CA SER A 4 -6.76 7.52 -6.00
C SER A 4 -7.78 8.40 -6.71
N SER A 5 -8.60 7.82 -7.58
CA SER A 5 -9.63 8.57 -8.31
C SER A 5 -10.69 9.15 -7.39
N ARG A 6 -10.97 8.47 -6.27
CA ARG A 6 -11.95 8.90 -5.27
C ARG A 6 -11.71 8.22 -3.93
N ILE A 7 -11.71 9.01 -2.86
CA ILE A 7 -11.65 8.59 -1.46
C ILE A 7 -13.01 8.94 -0.86
N GLU A 8 -13.80 7.93 -0.51
CA GLU A 8 -15.20 8.12 -0.07
C GLU A 8 -15.36 8.11 1.45
N ASN A 9 -14.36 7.62 2.16
CA ASN A 9 -14.37 7.44 3.60
C ASN A 9 -13.52 8.49 4.35
N TYR A 10 -13.11 9.58 3.69
CA TYR A 10 -12.40 10.67 4.36
C TYR A 10 -13.38 11.66 4.98
N LEU A 11 -13.27 11.85 6.29
CA LEU A 11 -14.17 12.71 7.07
C LEU A 11 -14.20 14.15 6.51
N GLY A 12 -15.40 14.72 6.37
CA GLY A 12 -15.60 16.06 5.83
C GLY A 12 -15.86 16.13 4.32
N PHE A 13 -15.83 14.99 3.62
CA PHE A 13 -16.12 14.89 2.19
C PHE A 13 -17.28 13.92 1.90
N PRO A 14 -18.54 14.33 2.14
CA PRO A 14 -19.71 13.44 2.03
C PRO A 14 -19.91 12.89 0.61
N SER A 15 -19.41 13.59 -0.41
CA SER A 15 -19.43 13.16 -1.81
C SER A 15 -18.14 12.50 -2.27
N GLY A 16 -17.19 12.23 -1.35
CA GLY A 16 -15.84 11.80 -1.65
C GLY A 16 -14.95 12.91 -2.22
N VAL A 17 -13.67 12.65 -2.29
CA VAL A 17 -12.64 13.56 -2.81
C VAL A 17 -11.59 12.74 -3.59
N SER A 18 -11.03 13.27 -4.67
CA SER A 18 -9.90 12.60 -5.32
C SER A 18 -8.63 12.72 -4.47
N GLY A 19 -7.72 11.74 -4.61
CA GLY A 19 -6.44 11.80 -3.93
C GLY A 19 -5.61 13.02 -4.30
N ASP A 20 -5.66 13.41 -5.58
CA ASP A 20 -4.98 14.59 -6.09
C ASP A 20 -5.53 15.89 -5.49
N GLU A 21 -6.86 16.05 -5.45
CA GLU A 21 -7.50 17.21 -4.83
C GLU A 21 -7.18 17.29 -3.33
N LEU A 22 -7.25 16.17 -2.62
CA LEU A 22 -6.93 16.11 -1.18
C LEU A 22 -5.46 16.50 -0.94
N ALA A 23 -4.53 15.96 -1.72
CA ALA A 23 -3.11 16.27 -1.63
C ALA A 23 -2.83 17.75 -1.94
N SER A 24 -3.46 18.30 -2.99
CA SER A 24 -3.31 19.72 -3.35
C SER A 24 -3.83 20.67 -2.27
N ARG A 25 -4.94 20.31 -1.61
CA ARG A 25 -5.48 21.08 -0.48
C ARG A 25 -4.55 21.01 0.73
N ALA A 26 -4.02 19.82 1.03
CA ALA A 26 -3.07 19.63 2.12
C ALA A 26 -1.78 20.41 1.92
N LEU A 27 -1.23 20.41 0.69
CA LEU A 27 -0.05 21.19 0.31
C LEU A 27 -0.26 22.68 0.57
N LYS A 28 -1.33 23.26 0.01
CA LYS A 28 -1.67 24.68 0.21
C LYS A 28 -1.89 25.03 1.68
N GLN A 29 -2.47 24.11 2.45
CA GLN A 29 -2.69 24.32 3.89
C GLN A 29 -1.36 24.36 4.64
N ALA A 30 -0.44 23.43 4.34
CA ALA A 30 0.88 23.37 4.97
C ALA A 30 1.71 24.63 4.67
N GLU A 31 1.75 25.06 3.40
CA GLU A 31 2.42 26.32 2.99
C GLU A 31 1.84 27.53 3.72
N ARG A 32 0.51 27.65 3.80
CA ARG A 32 -0.16 28.74 4.51
C ARG A 32 0.18 28.76 6.00
N LEU A 33 0.45 27.60 6.59
CA LEU A 33 0.83 27.46 8.00
C LEU A 33 2.34 27.63 8.22
N GLY A 34 3.11 27.93 7.18
CA GLY A 34 4.53 28.25 7.26
C GLY A 34 5.47 27.05 7.08
N ALA A 35 4.97 25.91 6.63
CA ALA A 35 5.83 24.80 6.26
C ALA A 35 6.61 25.14 4.99
N GLU A 36 7.93 24.93 5.02
CA GLU A 36 8.76 24.97 3.82
C GLU A 36 8.66 23.62 3.11
N ILE A 37 8.32 23.65 1.81
CA ILE A 37 8.08 22.42 1.03
C ILE A 37 9.04 22.41 -0.16
N LEU A 38 9.93 21.43 -0.16
CA LEU A 38 10.87 21.19 -1.24
C LEU A 38 10.27 20.14 -2.20
N VAL A 39 9.75 20.59 -3.31
CA VAL A 39 9.23 19.72 -4.37
C VAL A 39 10.34 19.34 -5.35
N THR A 40 10.17 18.20 -6.03
CA THR A 40 11.14 17.68 -7.02
C THR A 40 12.55 17.43 -6.48
N ARG A 41 12.67 17.18 -5.18
CA ARG A 41 13.92 16.83 -4.52
C ARG A 41 13.83 15.43 -3.94
N SER A 42 14.92 14.70 -4.05
CA SER A 42 15.06 13.38 -3.47
C SER A 42 15.97 13.42 -2.25
N VAL A 43 15.61 12.68 -1.21
CA VAL A 43 16.51 12.45 -0.08
C VAL A 43 17.49 11.36 -0.47
N ALA A 44 18.79 11.67 -0.45
CA ALA A 44 19.84 10.72 -0.75
C ALA A 44 20.21 9.86 0.45
N ARG A 45 20.30 10.47 1.64
CA ARG A 45 20.60 9.78 2.90
C ARG A 45 20.32 10.67 4.12
N ILE A 46 20.30 10.07 5.28
CA ILE A 46 20.28 10.75 6.57
C ILE A 46 21.66 10.56 7.22
N ASP A 47 22.30 11.67 7.58
CA ASP A 47 23.53 11.67 8.37
C ASP A 47 23.15 11.83 9.85
N LEU A 48 23.35 10.78 10.62
CA LEU A 48 22.92 10.72 12.03
C LEU A 48 23.86 11.51 12.94
N GLU A 49 25.15 11.57 12.60
CA GLU A 49 26.16 12.29 13.40
C GLU A 49 26.04 13.80 13.18
N ALA A 50 25.92 14.22 11.92
CA ALA A 50 25.76 15.62 11.57
C ALA A 50 24.33 16.15 11.83
N ARG A 51 23.35 15.26 12.05
CA ARG A 51 21.91 15.58 12.13
C ARG A 51 21.42 16.30 10.88
N GLU A 52 21.79 15.75 9.74
CA GLU A 52 21.49 16.32 8.42
C GLU A 52 20.73 15.33 7.57
N VAL A 53 19.76 15.84 6.81
CA VAL A 53 19.12 15.13 5.71
C VAL A 53 19.75 15.63 4.43
N LEU A 54 20.49 14.77 3.73
CA LEU A 54 21.14 15.12 2.49
C LEU A 54 20.18 14.88 1.32
N LEU A 55 20.10 15.88 0.47
CA LEU A 55 19.29 15.87 -0.74
C LEU A 55 20.16 15.56 -1.96
N ASP A 56 19.50 15.27 -3.08
CA ASP A 56 20.16 15.23 -4.39
C ASP A 56 20.78 16.62 -4.69
N GLY A 57 21.99 16.65 -5.26
CA GLY A 57 22.73 17.87 -5.60
C GLY A 57 23.50 18.51 -4.44
N ASP A 58 23.93 17.70 -3.47
CA ASP A 58 24.82 18.06 -2.35
C ASP A 58 24.26 19.12 -1.37
N GLU A 59 22.97 19.32 -1.38
CA GLU A 59 22.30 20.18 -0.38
C GLU A 59 21.98 19.37 0.87
N ALA A 60 22.05 20.00 2.04
CA ALA A 60 21.73 19.39 3.33
C ALA A 60 20.76 20.24 4.14
N VAL A 61 19.80 19.58 4.77
CA VAL A 61 18.86 20.19 5.71
C VAL A 61 19.20 19.71 7.12
N LYS A 62 19.56 20.65 8.01
CA LYS A 62 19.77 20.36 9.44
C LYS A 62 18.44 20.21 10.14
N ALA A 63 18.28 19.13 10.91
CA ALA A 63 17.06 18.87 11.65
C ALA A 63 17.36 18.26 13.03
N ARG A 64 16.63 18.74 14.05
CA ARG A 64 16.69 18.15 15.39
C ARG A 64 15.98 16.82 15.47
N THR A 65 14.96 16.65 14.64
CA THR A 65 14.15 15.42 14.52
C THR A 65 13.78 15.18 13.07
N VAL A 66 13.48 13.94 12.70
CA VAL A 66 13.05 13.54 11.36
C VAL A 66 11.78 12.71 11.47
N ILE A 67 10.79 12.98 10.63
CA ILE A 67 9.58 12.15 10.48
C ILE A 67 9.61 11.49 9.09
N LEU A 68 9.67 10.16 9.07
CA LEU A 68 9.57 9.37 7.86
C LEU A 68 8.09 9.15 7.52
N ALA A 69 7.62 9.75 6.45
CA ALA A 69 6.24 9.65 5.95
C ALA A 69 6.20 9.26 4.46
N THR A 70 7.18 8.46 4.03
CA THR A 70 7.45 8.12 2.63
C THR A 70 6.44 7.14 2.03
N GLY A 71 5.60 6.52 2.87
CA GLY A 71 4.57 5.59 2.44
C GLY A 71 5.14 4.30 1.85
N VAL A 72 4.45 3.76 0.85
CA VAL A 72 4.83 2.53 0.15
C VAL A 72 4.63 2.69 -1.35
N THR A 73 5.38 1.91 -2.11
CA THR A 73 5.19 1.73 -3.55
C THR A 73 4.47 0.42 -3.80
N TRP A 74 3.33 0.47 -4.49
CA TRP A 74 2.60 -0.74 -4.87
C TRP A 74 3.40 -1.54 -5.88
N ARG A 75 3.52 -2.82 -5.64
CA ARG A 75 4.13 -3.74 -6.61
C ARG A 75 3.35 -3.72 -7.90
N ARG A 76 4.05 -3.52 -9.01
CA ARG A 76 3.43 -3.52 -10.32
C ARG A 76 3.48 -4.91 -10.94
N LEU A 77 2.43 -5.25 -11.66
CA LEU A 77 2.41 -6.45 -12.50
C LEU A 77 3.04 -6.10 -13.84
N THR A 78 4.14 -6.78 -14.19
CA THR A 78 4.82 -6.57 -15.48
C THR A 78 4.19 -7.47 -16.54
N VAL A 79 3.13 -6.98 -17.17
CA VAL A 79 2.39 -7.70 -18.21
C VAL A 79 2.07 -6.72 -19.33
N ASP A 80 2.21 -7.15 -20.58
CA ASP A 80 1.97 -6.32 -21.76
C ASP A 80 0.55 -5.74 -21.77
N GLY A 81 0.47 -4.43 -22.02
CA GLY A 81 -0.80 -3.70 -22.08
C GLY A 81 -1.40 -3.33 -20.72
N PHE A 82 -0.80 -3.76 -19.60
CA PHE A 82 -1.33 -3.57 -18.26
C PHE A 82 -1.53 -2.09 -17.93
N ASP A 83 -0.48 -1.27 -18.11
CA ASP A 83 -0.50 0.15 -17.75
C ASP A 83 -1.57 0.97 -18.52
N ARG A 84 -1.88 0.59 -19.75
CA ARG A 84 -2.92 1.25 -20.58
C ARG A 84 -4.32 1.11 -19.99
N LEU A 85 -4.54 0.04 -19.22
CA LEU A 85 -5.84 -0.35 -18.69
C LEU A 85 -5.99 -0.06 -17.20
N ILE A 86 -4.97 0.54 -16.54
CA ILE A 86 -5.09 1.03 -15.16
C ILE A 86 -6.17 2.11 -15.10
N GLY A 87 -7.14 1.95 -14.18
CA GLY A 87 -8.32 2.80 -14.06
C GLY A 87 -9.41 2.52 -15.12
N LYS A 88 -9.14 1.59 -16.06
CA LYS A 88 -10.04 1.19 -17.15
C LYS A 88 -10.34 -0.31 -17.10
N GLY A 89 -10.60 -0.81 -15.90
CA GLY A 89 -10.85 -2.22 -15.61
C GLY A 89 -9.71 -2.90 -14.84
N ILE A 90 -8.53 -2.27 -14.67
CA ILE A 90 -7.46 -2.74 -13.80
C ILE A 90 -7.30 -1.77 -12.64
N TYR A 91 -7.32 -2.29 -11.42
CA TYR A 91 -7.29 -1.49 -10.20
C TYR A 91 -6.34 -2.09 -9.16
N TYR A 92 -5.71 -1.21 -8.38
CA TYR A 92 -4.99 -1.57 -7.16
C TYR A 92 -5.89 -1.31 -5.96
N GLY A 93 -6.28 -2.39 -5.26
CA GLY A 93 -7.24 -2.31 -4.16
C GLY A 93 -8.69 -2.56 -4.59
N ALA A 94 -9.62 -2.41 -3.65
CA ALA A 94 -11.05 -2.58 -3.87
C ALA A 94 -11.79 -1.41 -3.22
N ALA A 95 -12.64 -0.72 -3.97
CA ALA A 95 -13.53 0.30 -3.46
C ALA A 95 -14.97 0.03 -3.92
N ARG A 96 -15.93 0.64 -3.24
CA ARG A 96 -17.36 0.44 -3.50
C ARG A 96 -17.76 0.78 -4.93
N ARG A 97 -17.19 1.85 -5.48
CA ARG A 97 -17.46 2.28 -6.84
C ARG A 97 -17.04 1.25 -7.88
N GLU A 98 -15.86 0.65 -7.71
CA GLU A 98 -15.39 -0.41 -8.60
C GLU A 98 -16.29 -1.65 -8.46
N ALA A 99 -16.82 -1.95 -7.27
CA ALA A 99 -17.77 -3.05 -7.08
C ALA A 99 -19.07 -2.81 -7.83
N ASP A 100 -19.63 -1.61 -7.73
CA ASP A 100 -20.85 -1.24 -8.48
C ASP A 100 -20.65 -1.36 -9.99
N ALA A 101 -19.46 -0.98 -10.50
CA ALA A 101 -19.09 -1.10 -11.90
C ALA A 101 -18.86 -2.56 -12.37
N THR A 102 -18.67 -3.50 -11.43
CA THR A 102 -18.45 -4.93 -11.72
C THR A 102 -19.71 -5.78 -11.64
N HIS A 103 -20.87 -5.15 -11.43
CA HIS A 103 -22.13 -5.86 -11.28
C HIS A 103 -22.43 -6.79 -12.48
N GLY A 104 -22.61 -8.07 -12.20
CA GLY A 104 -22.89 -9.09 -13.19
C GLY A 104 -21.71 -9.48 -14.11
N LEU A 105 -20.51 -8.95 -13.88
CA LEU A 105 -19.30 -9.25 -14.65
C LEU A 105 -18.50 -10.40 -14.02
N HIS A 106 -17.64 -11.01 -14.84
CA HIS A 106 -16.58 -11.89 -14.37
C HIS A 106 -15.39 -11.04 -13.96
N ILE A 107 -14.94 -11.15 -12.69
CA ILE A 107 -13.79 -10.41 -12.20
C ILE A 107 -12.70 -11.35 -11.71
N HIS A 108 -11.49 -10.84 -11.72
CA HIS A 108 -10.32 -11.56 -11.25
C HIS A 108 -9.55 -10.73 -10.23
N LEU A 109 -9.04 -11.40 -9.19
CA LEU A 109 -8.20 -10.80 -8.18
C LEU A 109 -6.85 -11.51 -8.19
N ILE A 110 -5.75 -10.77 -8.16
CA ILE A 110 -4.40 -11.33 -8.04
C ILE A 110 -3.95 -11.16 -6.60
N GLY A 111 -3.67 -12.26 -5.93
CA GLY A 111 -3.15 -12.26 -4.56
C GLY A 111 -3.65 -13.40 -3.71
N ALA A 112 -2.95 -13.67 -2.61
CA ALA A 112 -3.25 -14.77 -1.70
C ALA A 112 -3.38 -14.32 -0.22
N GLY A 113 -3.23 -13.02 0.07
CA GLY A 113 -3.29 -12.49 1.44
C GLY A 113 -4.70 -12.14 1.89
N ASN A 114 -4.83 -11.73 3.16
CA ASN A 114 -6.11 -11.33 3.76
C ASN A 114 -6.83 -10.26 2.94
N SER A 115 -6.11 -9.27 2.40
CA SER A 115 -6.72 -8.21 1.57
C SER A 115 -7.39 -8.78 0.31
N ALA A 116 -6.77 -9.77 -0.35
CA ALA A 116 -7.37 -10.44 -1.51
C ALA A 116 -8.61 -11.25 -1.12
N GLY A 117 -8.56 -11.98 0.02
CA GLY A 117 -9.69 -12.73 0.55
C GLY A 117 -10.89 -11.84 0.91
N GLN A 118 -10.65 -10.76 1.62
CA GLN A 118 -11.68 -9.76 1.97
C GLN A 118 -12.31 -9.13 0.71
N ALA A 119 -11.46 -8.76 -0.26
CA ALA A 119 -11.93 -8.22 -1.52
C ALA A 119 -12.76 -9.25 -2.31
N ALA A 120 -12.34 -10.52 -2.34
CA ALA A 120 -13.10 -11.57 -3.01
C ALA A 120 -14.50 -11.74 -2.43
N LEU A 121 -14.63 -11.76 -1.10
CA LEU A 121 -15.92 -11.81 -0.41
C LEU A 121 -16.77 -10.57 -0.67
N PHE A 122 -16.17 -9.40 -0.68
CA PHE A 122 -16.85 -8.15 -0.99
C PHE A 122 -17.41 -8.15 -2.42
N PHE A 123 -16.57 -8.46 -3.42
CA PHE A 123 -16.99 -8.50 -4.81
C PHE A 123 -17.95 -9.65 -5.14
N ALA A 124 -17.94 -10.73 -4.40
CA ALA A 124 -18.86 -11.85 -4.59
C ALA A 124 -20.35 -11.45 -4.44
N ASN A 125 -20.62 -10.37 -3.70
CA ASN A 125 -21.97 -9.83 -3.56
C ASN A 125 -22.46 -9.01 -4.79
N HIS A 126 -21.57 -8.67 -5.71
CA HIS A 126 -21.85 -7.78 -6.84
C HIS A 126 -21.58 -8.46 -8.19
N ALA A 127 -20.45 -9.14 -8.30
CA ALA A 127 -19.98 -9.76 -9.53
C ALA A 127 -20.73 -11.09 -9.83
N ARG A 128 -20.79 -11.44 -11.12
CA ARG A 128 -21.29 -12.76 -11.55
C ARG A 128 -20.39 -13.88 -11.02
N SER A 129 -19.09 -13.72 -11.13
CA SER A 129 -18.10 -14.61 -10.54
C SER A 129 -16.83 -13.86 -10.17
N VAL A 130 -16.15 -14.38 -9.17
CA VAL A 130 -14.86 -13.87 -8.67
C VAL A 130 -13.82 -14.99 -8.79
N THR A 131 -12.73 -14.74 -9.49
CA THR A 131 -11.61 -15.69 -9.56
C THR A 131 -10.40 -15.12 -8.83
N LEU A 132 -9.95 -15.80 -7.76
CA LEU A 132 -8.67 -15.52 -7.12
C LEU A 132 -7.55 -16.23 -7.90
N VAL A 133 -6.64 -15.47 -8.50
CA VAL A 133 -5.45 -15.97 -9.20
C VAL A 133 -4.27 -15.93 -8.23
N VAL A 134 -3.77 -17.08 -7.86
CA VAL A 134 -2.75 -17.28 -6.82
C VAL A 134 -1.54 -17.99 -7.40
N ARG A 135 -0.37 -17.35 -7.36
CA ARG A 135 0.89 -17.95 -7.81
C ARG A 135 1.32 -19.15 -6.95
N GLY A 136 1.02 -19.07 -5.67
CA GLY A 136 1.35 -20.12 -4.70
C GLY A 136 0.50 -21.39 -4.86
N ASP A 137 0.87 -22.39 -4.11
CA ASP A 137 0.22 -23.69 -4.05
C ASP A 137 -0.91 -23.77 -2.99
N SER A 138 -1.04 -22.77 -2.15
CA SER A 138 -2.06 -22.71 -1.09
C SER A 138 -2.35 -21.25 -0.69
N LEU A 139 -3.48 -21.02 -0.02
CA LEU A 139 -3.83 -19.77 0.64
C LEU A 139 -3.30 -19.70 2.08
N ASP A 140 -3.05 -20.83 2.72
CA ASP A 140 -2.77 -20.97 4.16
C ASP A 140 -1.51 -20.22 4.61
N LYS A 141 -0.58 -19.96 3.67
CA LYS A 141 0.69 -19.26 3.93
C LYS A 141 0.51 -17.75 4.22
N SER A 142 -0.61 -17.15 3.79
CA SER A 142 -0.77 -15.70 3.80
C SER A 142 -2.20 -15.19 4.08
N MET A 143 -3.17 -16.09 4.12
CA MET A 143 -4.57 -15.79 4.44
C MET A 143 -4.96 -16.52 5.73
N SER A 144 -5.70 -15.84 6.61
CA SER A 144 -6.21 -16.45 7.84
C SER A 144 -7.23 -17.58 7.53
N ASN A 145 -7.23 -18.64 8.32
CA ASN A 145 -8.13 -19.78 8.14
C ASN A 145 -9.60 -19.36 8.07
N TYR A 146 -10.01 -18.41 8.91
CA TYR A 146 -11.35 -17.85 8.89
C TYR A 146 -11.74 -17.30 7.51
N LEU A 147 -10.86 -16.53 6.85
CA LEU A 147 -11.12 -16.00 5.50
C LEU A 147 -11.10 -17.10 4.44
N ILE A 148 -10.22 -18.08 4.57
CA ILE A 148 -10.15 -19.24 3.65
C ILE A 148 -11.46 -20.00 3.66
N GLU A 149 -12.02 -20.27 4.84
CA GLU A 149 -13.30 -20.96 4.98
C GLU A 149 -14.43 -20.14 4.35
N GLN A 150 -14.49 -18.84 4.58
CA GLN A 150 -15.49 -17.97 3.97
C GLN A 150 -15.36 -17.92 2.44
N VAL A 151 -14.15 -17.78 1.91
CA VAL A 151 -13.89 -17.79 0.46
C VAL A 151 -14.33 -19.11 -0.17
N ARG A 152 -14.02 -20.25 0.46
CA ARG A 152 -14.43 -21.58 -0.01
C ARG A 152 -15.93 -21.81 0.08
N GLY A 153 -16.60 -21.17 1.03
CA GLY A 153 -18.06 -21.25 1.22
C GLY A 153 -18.88 -20.45 0.20
N GLN A 154 -18.26 -19.55 -0.57
CA GLN A 154 -18.95 -18.73 -1.57
C GLN A 154 -19.02 -19.45 -2.92
N ALA A 155 -20.24 -19.73 -3.39
CA ALA A 155 -20.46 -20.52 -4.61
C ALA A 155 -19.93 -19.86 -5.90
N ASN A 156 -19.83 -18.51 -5.92
CA ASN A 156 -19.36 -17.75 -7.07
C ASN A 156 -17.89 -17.31 -6.94
N ILE A 157 -17.14 -17.83 -5.97
CA ILE A 157 -15.69 -17.63 -5.86
C ILE A 157 -14.95 -18.89 -6.30
N VAL A 158 -14.00 -18.71 -7.21
CA VAL A 158 -13.09 -19.77 -7.68
C VAL A 158 -11.66 -19.39 -7.30
N VAL A 159 -10.93 -20.31 -6.67
CA VAL A 159 -9.51 -20.14 -6.35
C VAL A 159 -8.68 -20.92 -7.36
N ARG A 160 -7.86 -20.21 -8.14
CA ARG A 160 -6.88 -20.80 -9.07
C ARG A 160 -5.49 -20.69 -8.47
N LEU A 161 -5.04 -21.78 -7.86
CA LEU A 161 -3.67 -21.92 -7.36
C LEU A 161 -2.69 -22.15 -8.51
N ARG A 162 -1.40 -21.90 -8.26
CA ARG A 162 -0.31 -22.08 -9.22
C ARG A 162 -0.63 -21.46 -10.58
N SER A 163 -1.17 -20.24 -10.55
CA SER A 163 -1.63 -19.54 -11.75
C SER A 163 -1.14 -18.10 -11.77
N GLU A 164 -0.80 -17.60 -12.94
CA GLU A 164 -0.36 -16.22 -13.16
C GLU A 164 -1.06 -15.60 -14.36
N ILE A 165 -1.26 -14.26 -14.30
CA ILE A 165 -1.71 -13.47 -15.45
C ILE A 165 -0.51 -13.26 -16.37
N ARG A 166 -0.68 -13.54 -17.66
CA ARG A 166 0.37 -13.36 -18.70
C ARG A 166 0.06 -12.29 -19.71
N ALA A 167 -1.21 -11.96 -19.92
CA ALA A 167 -1.61 -10.88 -20.81
C ALA A 167 -2.93 -10.27 -20.33
N VAL A 168 -3.16 -9.02 -20.69
CA VAL A 168 -4.43 -8.31 -20.55
C VAL A 168 -4.87 -7.81 -21.91
N HIS A 169 -6.18 -7.85 -22.19
CA HIS A 169 -6.76 -7.53 -23.48
C HIS A 169 -7.90 -6.54 -23.32
N GLY A 170 -7.97 -5.57 -24.22
CA GLY A 170 -9.04 -4.57 -24.31
C GLY A 170 -8.60 -3.32 -25.06
N GLU A 171 -9.56 -2.68 -25.71
CA GLU A 171 -9.41 -1.37 -26.35
C GLU A 171 -10.20 -0.36 -25.54
N GLY A 172 -9.51 0.52 -24.82
CA GLY A 172 -10.14 1.53 -23.97
C GLY A 172 -10.69 1.02 -22.63
N HIS A 173 -10.98 -0.27 -22.47
CA HIS A 173 -11.39 -0.92 -21.23
C HIS A 173 -10.93 -2.39 -21.23
N LEU A 174 -10.72 -2.97 -20.04
CA LEU A 174 -10.37 -4.39 -19.89
C LEU A 174 -11.53 -5.27 -20.36
N ALA A 175 -11.25 -6.26 -21.22
CA ALA A 175 -12.22 -7.21 -21.74
C ALA A 175 -11.86 -8.66 -21.41
N ALA A 176 -10.58 -9.02 -21.45
CA ALA A 176 -10.13 -10.38 -21.18
C ALA A 176 -8.71 -10.41 -20.62
N ILE A 177 -8.33 -11.54 -20.02
CA ILE A 177 -6.99 -11.85 -19.51
C ILE A 177 -6.57 -13.23 -19.95
N ASP A 178 -5.25 -13.43 -20.11
CA ASP A 178 -4.69 -14.77 -20.30
C ASP A 178 -4.07 -15.23 -18.96
N ILE A 179 -4.53 -16.39 -18.49
CA ILE A 179 -4.01 -17.06 -17.27
C ILE A 179 -3.17 -18.25 -17.69
N GLU A 180 -1.96 -18.36 -17.14
CA GLU A 180 -1.08 -19.51 -17.28
C GLU A 180 -1.17 -20.39 -16.02
N ASP A 181 -1.39 -21.67 -16.20
CA ASP A 181 -1.18 -22.69 -15.17
C ASP A 181 0.31 -22.99 -15.07
N LEU A 182 0.90 -22.79 -13.89
CA LEU A 182 2.34 -22.92 -13.69
C LEU A 182 2.84 -24.39 -13.66
N ASN A 183 1.93 -25.36 -13.48
CA ASN A 183 2.30 -26.77 -13.56
C ASN A 183 2.40 -27.26 -15.00
N THR A 184 1.38 -26.93 -15.80
CA THR A 184 1.25 -27.45 -17.18
C THR A 184 1.79 -26.50 -18.22
N ARG A 185 2.03 -25.22 -17.87
CA ARG A 185 2.35 -24.13 -18.78
C ARG A 185 1.26 -23.81 -19.79
N ALA A 186 0.12 -24.41 -19.63
CA ALA A 186 -1.03 -24.11 -20.49
C ALA A 186 -1.59 -22.72 -20.23
N ARG A 187 -1.90 -21.99 -21.30
CA ARG A 187 -2.52 -20.69 -21.23
C ARG A 187 -3.97 -20.77 -21.69
N SER A 188 -4.83 -20.08 -20.97
CA SER A 188 -6.24 -19.97 -21.29
C SER A 188 -6.72 -18.53 -21.19
N ARG A 189 -7.56 -18.11 -22.14
CA ARG A 189 -8.19 -16.80 -22.15
C ARG A 189 -9.48 -16.83 -21.36
N HIS A 190 -9.69 -15.79 -20.56
CA HIS A 190 -10.89 -15.62 -19.73
C HIS A 190 -11.46 -14.23 -19.91
N ASP A 191 -12.78 -14.14 -20.06
CA ASP A 191 -13.49 -12.86 -19.99
C ASP A 191 -13.23 -12.21 -18.64
N CYS A 192 -12.93 -10.92 -18.64
CA CYS A 192 -12.56 -10.18 -17.43
C CYS A 192 -13.07 -8.74 -17.54
N GLY A 193 -14.14 -8.42 -16.82
CA GLY A 193 -14.65 -7.06 -16.72
C GLY A 193 -13.97 -6.21 -15.65
N GLY A 194 -13.17 -6.86 -14.77
CA GLY A 194 -12.37 -6.17 -13.74
C GLY A 194 -11.25 -7.04 -13.21
N LEU A 195 -10.04 -6.48 -13.17
CA LEU A 195 -8.84 -7.11 -12.61
C LEU A 195 -8.35 -6.28 -11.41
N PHE A 196 -8.31 -6.89 -10.23
CA PHE A 196 -7.92 -6.24 -8.99
C PHE A 196 -6.63 -6.82 -8.45
N VAL A 197 -5.65 -5.97 -8.18
CA VAL A 197 -4.28 -6.37 -7.87
C VAL A 197 -4.00 -6.21 -6.38
N PHE A 198 -3.74 -7.32 -5.69
CA PHE A 198 -3.43 -7.42 -4.25
C PHE A 198 -2.11 -8.14 -4.01
N ILE A 199 -1.07 -7.81 -4.80
CA ILE A 199 0.25 -8.43 -4.69
C ILE A 199 1.16 -7.75 -3.67
N GLY A 200 0.62 -6.80 -2.91
CA GLY A 200 1.32 -6.08 -1.85
C GLY A 200 2.02 -4.82 -2.34
N ALA A 201 2.69 -4.21 -1.39
CA ALA A 201 3.48 -3.01 -1.57
C ALA A 201 4.82 -3.20 -0.86
N ASP A 202 5.81 -2.44 -1.24
CA ASP A 202 7.13 -2.39 -0.61
C ASP A 202 7.35 -0.99 -0.05
N ALA A 203 7.90 -0.92 1.15
CA ALA A 203 8.39 0.34 1.67
C ALA A 203 9.73 0.63 0.98
N ASP A 204 9.81 1.78 0.29
CA ASP A 204 11.04 2.23 -0.35
C ASP A 204 11.95 2.90 0.69
N THR A 205 12.71 2.07 1.41
CA THR A 205 13.52 2.48 2.57
C THR A 205 14.97 2.01 2.48
N ASP A 206 15.42 1.50 1.33
CA ASP A 206 16.79 1.01 1.15
C ASP A 206 17.84 2.13 1.28
N TRP A 207 17.44 3.37 1.04
CA TRP A 207 18.25 4.57 1.22
C TRP A 207 18.45 4.97 2.70
N LEU A 208 17.64 4.43 3.62
CA LEU A 208 17.79 4.69 5.05
C LEU A 208 19.04 3.99 5.61
N PRO A 209 19.75 4.62 6.56
CA PRO A 209 20.88 4.00 7.22
C PRO A 209 20.45 2.72 7.97
N PRO A 210 21.36 1.72 8.11
CA PRO A 210 21.05 0.42 8.70
C PRO A 210 20.69 0.47 10.19
N GLU A 211 21.01 1.58 10.86
CA GLU A 211 20.64 1.85 12.25
C GLU A 211 19.13 2.03 12.40
N ILE A 212 18.43 2.51 11.37
CA ILE A 212 16.97 2.56 11.35
C ILE A 212 16.46 1.15 11.06
N ALA A 213 15.95 0.49 12.08
CA ALA A 213 15.50 -0.89 12.03
C ALA A 213 14.28 -1.07 11.12
N ARG A 214 14.34 -2.10 10.27
CA ARG A 214 13.30 -2.46 9.30
C ARG A 214 13.03 -3.96 9.36
N ASP A 215 11.85 -4.35 8.94
CA ASP A 215 11.56 -5.76 8.69
C ASP A 215 12.17 -6.23 7.35
N ALA A 216 12.00 -7.51 7.03
CA ALA A 216 12.50 -8.11 5.79
C ALA A 216 11.85 -7.54 4.51
N ARG A 217 10.82 -6.71 4.63
CA ARG A 217 10.09 -6.07 3.55
C ARG A 217 10.34 -4.56 3.45
N GLY A 218 11.26 -4.03 4.27
CA GLY A 218 11.62 -2.63 4.31
C GLY A 218 10.74 -1.75 5.22
N TYR A 219 9.71 -2.28 5.88
CA TYR A 219 8.88 -1.48 6.78
C TYR A 219 9.63 -1.06 8.03
N VAL A 220 9.55 0.23 8.38
CA VAL A 220 10.22 0.80 9.54
C VAL A 220 9.58 0.31 10.84
N LEU A 221 10.40 -0.23 11.74
CA LEU A 221 9.96 -0.61 13.08
C LEU A 221 9.84 0.63 13.96
N THR A 222 8.78 0.71 14.77
CA THR A 222 8.57 1.82 15.72
C THR A 222 8.03 1.30 17.04
N GLY A 223 8.24 2.06 18.11
CA GLY A 223 7.71 1.74 19.43
C GLY A 223 8.07 0.33 19.90
N ASP A 224 7.07 -0.41 20.34
CA ASP A 224 7.23 -1.79 20.84
C ASP A 224 7.91 -2.75 19.85
N ASP A 225 7.73 -2.54 18.55
CA ASP A 225 8.34 -3.43 17.54
C ASP A 225 9.86 -3.27 17.52
N VAL A 226 10.39 -2.06 17.83
CA VAL A 226 11.82 -1.81 18.00
C VAL A 226 12.36 -2.56 19.22
N VAL A 227 11.61 -2.51 20.33
CA VAL A 227 11.99 -3.21 21.58
C VAL A 227 12.00 -4.72 21.36
N ARG A 228 10.93 -5.28 20.76
CA ARG A 228 10.84 -6.72 20.47
C ARG A 228 11.93 -7.21 19.52
N ALA A 229 12.41 -6.36 18.63
CA ALA A 229 13.53 -6.67 17.73
C ALA A 229 14.91 -6.51 18.40
N GLY A 230 14.99 -6.07 19.67
CA GLY A 230 16.25 -5.83 20.38
C GLY A 230 17.07 -4.68 19.77
N ARG A 231 16.40 -3.71 19.15
CA ARG A 231 17.05 -2.60 18.43
C ARG A 231 16.95 -1.26 19.18
N TRP A 232 16.31 -1.22 20.33
CA TRP A 232 16.27 -0.04 21.20
C TRP A 232 17.45 -0.06 22.19
N ARG A 233 18.12 1.08 22.37
CA ARG A 233 19.35 1.16 23.17
C ARG A 233 19.30 2.21 24.29
N GLU A 234 18.20 2.97 24.40
CA GLU A 234 18.04 3.99 25.42
C GLU A 234 17.45 3.39 26.71
N ASP A 235 17.71 4.06 27.85
CA ASP A 235 17.20 3.67 29.16
C ASP A 235 15.69 3.96 29.34
N ARG A 236 15.07 4.68 28.43
CA ARG A 236 13.62 4.92 28.38
C ARG A 236 12.94 4.05 27.31
N ASP A 237 11.64 3.88 27.41
CA ASP A 237 10.87 3.25 26.34
C ASP A 237 10.75 4.16 25.10
N PRO A 238 10.76 3.60 23.91
CA PRO A 238 10.47 4.37 22.70
C PRO A 238 8.99 4.79 22.66
N THR A 239 8.72 5.95 22.13
CA THR A 239 7.34 6.38 21.91
C THR A 239 6.71 5.66 20.71
N LEU A 240 5.38 5.68 20.59
CA LEU A 240 4.62 4.88 19.61
C LEU A 240 5.15 4.97 18.18
N ASN A 241 5.51 6.18 17.73
CA ASN A 241 5.98 6.43 16.37
C ASN A 241 7.51 6.55 16.27
N GLU A 242 8.23 6.41 17.38
CA GLU A 242 9.69 6.53 17.39
C GLU A 242 10.34 5.28 16.80
N ALA A 243 11.25 5.50 15.85
CA ALA A 243 12.06 4.45 15.25
C ALA A 243 13.17 3.99 16.18
N SER A 244 14.06 3.13 15.72
CA SER A 244 15.17 2.59 16.51
C SER A 244 16.26 3.62 16.88
N LEU A 245 16.11 4.85 16.41
CA LEU A 245 17.00 5.96 16.71
C LEU A 245 16.22 7.09 17.37
N PRO A 246 16.70 7.61 18.53
CA PRO A 246 16.07 8.74 19.21
C PRO A 246 15.95 9.98 18.30
N GLY A 247 14.75 10.56 18.26
CA GLY A 247 14.47 11.73 17.43
C GLY A 247 14.14 11.42 15.95
N VAL A 248 14.15 10.14 15.56
CA VAL A 248 13.62 9.69 14.28
C VAL A 248 12.27 9.04 14.48
N PHE A 249 11.26 9.52 13.80
CA PHE A 249 9.88 9.02 13.87
C PHE A 249 9.42 8.53 12.51
N ALA A 250 8.43 7.64 12.50
CA ALA A 250 7.79 7.22 11.25
C ALA A 250 6.27 7.22 11.41
N CYS A 251 5.54 7.51 10.32
CA CYS A 251 4.08 7.51 10.30
C CYS A 251 3.54 7.06 8.94
N GLY A 252 2.32 6.54 8.94
CA GLY A 252 1.64 6.03 7.75
C GLY A 252 2.20 4.71 7.25
N ASP A 253 2.05 4.49 5.95
CA ASP A 253 2.25 3.17 5.34
C ASP A 253 3.71 2.69 5.32
N VAL A 254 4.69 3.54 5.63
CA VAL A 254 6.10 3.15 5.77
C VAL A 254 6.36 2.34 7.04
N ARG A 255 5.49 2.44 8.04
CA ARG A 255 5.60 1.69 9.30
C ARG A 255 5.24 0.22 9.16
N LEU A 256 5.81 -0.61 10.01
CA LEU A 256 5.42 -2.02 10.11
C LEU A 256 3.92 -2.15 10.48
N ARG A 257 3.20 -3.03 9.77
CA ARG A 257 1.74 -3.27 9.92
C ARG A 257 0.87 -2.04 9.65
N PRO A 258 1.03 -1.39 8.49
CA PRO A 258 0.24 -0.21 8.17
C PRO A 258 -1.24 -0.57 7.99
N VAL A 259 -2.12 0.38 8.29
CA VAL A 259 -3.56 0.24 8.04
C VAL A 259 -3.91 0.47 6.56
N ASN A 260 -3.01 1.10 5.80
CA ASN A 260 -3.17 1.46 4.38
C ASN A 260 -4.43 2.30 4.11
N ARG A 261 -4.68 3.29 4.97
CA ARG A 261 -5.77 4.26 4.84
C ARG A 261 -5.26 5.67 5.05
N VAL A 262 -5.80 6.60 4.27
CA VAL A 262 -5.38 8.03 4.33
C VAL A 262 -5.63 8.62 5.71
N GLU A 263 -6.81 8.36 6.30
CA GLU A 263 -7.14 8.87 7.63
C GLU A 263 -6.19 8.36 8.71
N SER A 264 -5.81 7.07 8.62
CA SER A 264 -4.86 6.47 9.56
C SER A 264 -3.49 7.12 9.44
N ALA A 265 -3.00 7.32 8.21
CA ALA A 265 -1.71 7.97 7.96
C ALA A 265 -1.70 9.43 8.46
N VAL A 266 -2.79 10.17 8.26
CA VAL A 266 -2.94 11.55 8.77
C VAL A 266 -2.99 11.57 10.29
N GLY A 267 -3.74 10.64 10.91
CA GLY A 267 -3.80 10.50 12.37
C GLY A 267 -2.45 10.16 12.99
N GLU A 268 -1.69 9.25 12.38
CA GLU A 268 -0.33 8.92 12.81
C GLU A 268 0.64 10.10 12.62
N GLY A 269 0.50 10.85 11.52
CA GLY A 269 1.30 12.07 11.31
C GLY A 269 1.07 13.10 12.41
N ARG A 270 -0.19 13.33 12.82
CA ARG A 270 -0.51 14.19 13.95
C ARG A 270 0.12 13.67 15.25
N MET A 271 -0.01 12.38 15.51
CA MET A 271 0.60 11.77 16.71
C MET A 271 2.12 11.95 16.70
N ALA A 272 2.76 11.72 15.56
CA ALA A 272 4.21 11.90 15.44
C ALA A 272 4.65 13.34 15.78
N ILE A 273 3.88 14.36 15.39
CA ILE A 273 4.17 15.76 15.77
C ILE A 273 4.09 15.98 17.28
N GLU A 274 3.06 15.45 17.95
CA GLU A 274 2.94 15.54 19.42
C GLU A 274 4.16 14.88 20.13
N LEU A 275 4.58 13.73 19.61
CA LEU A 275 5.74 13.01 20.15
C LEU A 275 7.07 13.73 19.87
N VAL A 276 7.19 14.40 18.73
CA VAL A 276 8.32 15.29 18.44
C VAL A 276 8.40 16.44 19.45
N HIS A 277 7.27 17.09 19.78
CA HIS A 277 7.24 18.15 20.79
C HIS A 277 7.64 17.66 22.18
N GLN A 278 7.29 16.43 22.55
CA GLN A 278 7.73 15.83 23.81
C GLN A 278 9.22 15.50 23.82
N PHE A 279 9.79 15.17 22.67
CA PHE A 279 11.20 14.84 22.50
C PHE A 279 12.11 16.09 22.54
N LEU A 280 11.68 17.23 22.00
CA LEU A 280 12.43 18.48 21.87
C LEU A 280 12.49 19.29 23.17
#